data_038b543a57ab8f5e46346daf7c3c7be4
#
_entry.id   038b543a57ab8f5e46346daf7c3c7be4
#
_cell.length_a   1.000
_cell.length_b   1.000
_cell.length_c   1.000
_cell.angle_alpha   90.00
_cell.angle_beta   90.00
_cell.angle_gamma   90.00
#
_symmetry.space_group_name_H-M   'P 1'
#
loop_
_entity.id
_entity.type
_entity.pdbx_description
1 polymer ?
#
loop_
_entity_poly.entity_id
_entity_poly.type
_entity_poly.pdbx_seq_one_letter_code
_entity_poly.pdbx_strand_id
1 'polypeptide(L)'
;IDDSADERQKADLLRFIAICTWGVEKGIISRSTADSYLISAYAMSSFIALDVFMTGINRLADKEITREAFLEAMESAPINVPISGGVNYANGQRIGLDGMSFVKYVRPTEAGAAASTGTFVNVIGMQSIDQILGELGDAE
;
A
#
# COMPACT_ATOMS: atom_id res chain seq x y z
N ILE A 1 -14.40 -5.19 2.77
CA ILE A 1 -13.60 -3.98 3.08
C ILE A 1 -14.08 -3.51 4.45
N ASP A 2 -13.15 -3.36 5.39
CA ASP A 2 -13.45 -2.88 6.73
C ASP A 2 -14.06 -1.45 6.65
N ASP A 3 -15.16 -1.22 7.35
CA ASP A 3 -15.83 0.09 7.37
C ASP A 3 -14.97 1.20 8.00
N SER A 4 -13.89 0.82 8.72
CA SER A 4 -12.91 1.76 9.26
C SER A 4 -11.88 2.26 8.25
N ALA A 5 -11.81 1.67 7.05
CA ALA A 5 -10.87 2.12 6.02
C ALA A 5 -11.28 3.48 5.47
N ASP A 6 -10.30 4.38 5.32
CA ASP A 6 -10.47 5.67 4.64
C ASP A 6 -10.98 5.45 3.20
N GLU A 7 -11.86 6.33 2.73
CA GLU A 7 -12.42 6.26 1.36
C GLU A 7 -11.33 6.25 0.28
N ARG A 8 -10.18 6.90 0.53
CA ARG A 8 -9.02 6.87 -0.37
C ARG A 8 -8.34 5.52 -0.42
N GLN A 9 -8.24 4.83 0.73
CA GLN A 9 -7.73 3.46 0.79
C GLN A 9 -8.66 2.48 0.07
N LYS A 10 -9.96 2.66 0.21
CA LYS A 10 -10.98 1.89 -0.52
C LYS A 10 -10.85 2.12 -2.03
N ALA A 11 -10.67 3.37 -2.47
CA ALA A 11 -10.50 3.71 -3.87
C ALA A 11 -9.25 3.05 -4.49
N ASP A 12 -8.12 3.05 -3.78
CA ASP A 12 -6.89 2.38 -4.24
C ASP A 12 -7.06 0.86 -4.32
N LEU A 13 -7.74 0.25 -3.35
CA LEU A 13 -8.04 -1.17 -3.40
C LEU A 13 -8.94 -1.52 -4.59
N LEU A 14 -9.95 -0.73 -4.84
CA LEU A 14 -10.82 -0.91 -6.01
C LEU A 14 -10.05 -0.76 -7.33
N ARG A 15 -9.09 0.15 -7.40
CA ARG A 15 -8.19 0.31 -8.55
C ARG A 15 -7.32 -0.94 -8.76
N PHE A 16 -6.77 -1.51 -7.70
CA PHE A 16 -6.02 -2.76 -7.77
C PHE A 16 -6.87 -3.93 -8.27
N ILE A 17 -8.10 -4.08 -7.74
CA ILE A 17 -9.07 -5.09 -8.19
C ILE A 17 -9.41 -4.90 -9.68
N ALA A 18 -9.63 -3.66 -10.10
CA ALA A 18 -9.92 -3.34 -11.50
C ALA A 18 -8.76 -3.72 -12.44
N ILE A 19 -7.51 -3.49 -12.05
CA ILE A 19 -6.33 -3.91 -12.82
C ILE A 19 -6.24 -5.43 -12.94
N CYS A 20 -6.47 -6.17 -11.86
CA CYS A 20 -6.51 -7.63 -11.90
C CYS A 20 -7.63 -8.15 -12.82
N THR A 21 -8.82 -7.56 -12.74
CA THR A 21 -9.96 -7.89 -13.60
C THR A 21 -9.65 -7.63 -15.07
N TRP A 22 -9.12 -6.46 -15.38
CA TRP A 22 -8.68 -6.09 -16.73
C TRP A 22 -7.65 -7.07 -17.28
N GLY A 23 -6.67 -7.50 -16.46
CA GLY A 23 -5.67 -8.49 -16.85
C GLY A 23 -6.29 -9.83 -17.27
N VAL A 24 -7.35 -10.27 -16.58
CA VAL A 24 -8.12 -11.46 -16.95
C VAL A 24 -8.88 -11.26 -18.26
N GLU A 25 -9.59 -10.15 -18.42
CA GLU A 25 -10.35 -9.81 -19.63
C GLU A 25 -9.47 -9.73 -20.88
N LYS A 26 -8.23 -9.27 -20.72
CA LYS A 26 -7.23 -9.20 -21.79
C LYS A 26 -6.47 -10.51 -22.02
N GLY A 27 -6.73 -11.55 -21.22
CA GLY A 27 -6.02 -12.82 -21.31
C GLY A 27 -4.55 -12.75 -20.90
N ILE A 28 -4.15 -11.71 -20.16
CA ILE A 28 -2.76 -11.53 -19.66
C ILE A 28 -2.51 -12.47 -18.49
N ILE A 29 -3.50 -12.65 -17.61
CA ILE A 29 -3.45 -13.56 -16.47
C ILE A 29 -4.72 -14.43 -16.43
N SER A 30 -4.62 -15.60 -15.81
CA SER A 30 -5.78 -16.45 -15.56
C SER A 30 -6.65 -15.90 -14.42
N ARG A 31 -7.91 -16.32 -14.35
CA ARG A 31 -8.79 -15.97 -13.24
C ARG A 31 -8.22 -16.43 -11.90
N SER A 32 -7.72 -17.65 -11.81
CA SER A 32 -7.10 -18.19 -10.58
C SER A 32 -5.85 -17.41 -10.16
N THR A 33 -5.08 -16.88 -11.12
CA THR A 33 -3.95 -15.99 -10.84
C THR A 33 -4.45 -14.66 -10.26
N ALA A 34 -5.47 -14.06 -10.85
CA ALA A 34 -6.05 -12.83 -10.34
C ALA A 34 -6.59 -12.99 -8.91
N ASP A 35 -7.30 -14.08 -8.63
CA ASP A 35 -7.84 -14.38 -7.30
C ASP A 35 -6.70 -14.55 -6.26
N SER A 36 -5.57 -15.16 -6.64
CA SER A 36 -4.39 -15.26 -5.77
C SER A 36 -3.71 -13.90 -5.53
N TYR A 37 -3.69 -13.00 -6.51
CA TYR A 37 -3.13 -11.65 -6.35
C TYR A 37 -3.95 -10.81 -5.38
N LEU A 38 -5.28 -10.93 -5.39
CA LEU A 38 -6.18 -10.17 -4.51
C LEU A 38 -5.98 -10.46 -3.02
N ILE A 39 -5.39 -11.60 -2.68
CA ILE A 39 -5.07 -11.98 -1.29
C ILE A 39 -3.56 -11.95 -0.99
N SER A 40 -2.75 -11.49 -1.93
CA SER A 40 -1.28 -11.51 -1.82
C SER A 40 -0.74 -10.14 -1.40
N ALA A 41 -0.08 -10.09 -0.25
CA ALA A 41 0.65 -8.90 0.19
C ALA A 41 1.76 -8.50 -0.81
N TYR A 42 2.40 -9.47 -1.47
CA TYR A 42 3.43 -9.21 -2.47
C TYR A 42 2.88 -8.55 -3.74
N ALA A 43 1.71 -9.00 -4.21
CA ALA A 43 1.06 -8.36 -5.35
C ALA A 43 0.62 -6.93 -5.03
N MET A 44 0.10 -6.71 -3.83
CA MET A 44 -0.23 -5.37 -3.34
C MET A 44 1.02 -4.48 -3.24
N SER A 45 2.11 -4.98 -2.68
CA SER A 45 3.38 -4.25 -2.61
C SER A 45 3.93 -3.89 -3.98
N SER A 46 3.79 -4.80 -4.96
CA SER A 46 4.20 -4.54 -6.35
C SER A 46 3.34 -3.46 -7.01
N PHE A 47 2.04 -3.46 -6.75
CA PHE A 47 1.12 -2.41 -7.19
C PHE A 47 1.52 -1.05 -6.62
N ILE A 48 1.78 -0.97 -5.31
CA ILE A 48 2.24 0.24 -4.62
C ILE A 48 3.57 0.73 -5.22
N ALA A 49 4.54 -0.16 -5.39
CA ALA A 49 5.85 0.19 -5.95
C ALA A 49 5.73 0.76 -7.38
N LEU A 50 4.87 0.16 -8.21
CA LEU A 50 4.61 0.67 -9.56
C LEU A 50 3.94 2.05 -9.53
N ASP A 51 2.99 2.26 -8.64
CA ASP A 51 2.28 3.55 -8.51
C ASP A 51 3.24 4.68 -8.07
N VAL A 52 4.11 4.37 -7.11
CA VAL A 52 5.20 5.27 -6.67
C VAL A 52 6.14 5.59 -7.82
N PHE A 53 6.60 4.59 -8.56
CA PHE A 53 7.47 4.76 -9.72
C PHE A 53 6.81 5.63 -10.81
N MET A 54 5.57 5.33 -11.18
CA MET A 54 4.82 6.09 -12.19
C MET A 54 4.56 7.52 -11.76
N THR A 55 4.38 7.77 -10.46
CA THR A 55 4.27 9.12 -9.93
C THR A 55 5.58 9.89 -10.14
N GLY A 56 6.73 9.27 -9.89
CA GLY A 56 8.04 9.86 -10.17
C GLY A 56 8.22 10.20 -11.65
N ILE A 57 7.87 9.27 -12.55
CA ILE A 57 7.92 9.50 -14.00
C ILE A 57 6.99 10.66 -14.40
N ASN A 58 5.76 10.71 -13.91
CA ASN A 58 4.81 11.78 -14.24
C ASN A 58 5.30 13.17 -13.76
N ARG A 59 6.05 13.22 -12.65
CA ARG A 59 6.63 14.47 -12.16
C ARG A 59 7.76 15.02 -13.03
N LEU A 60 8.36 14.18 -13.88
CA LEU A 60 9.35 14.64 -14.85
C LEU A 60 8.73 15.54 -15.91
N ALA A 61 7.44 15.36 -16.21
CA ALA A 61 6.75 16.10 -17.29
C ALA A 61 7.52 15.98 -18.61
N ASP A 62 8.02 17.11 -19.13
CA ASP A 62 8.77 17.17 -20.39
C ASP A 62 10.31 17.08 -20.20
N LYS A 63 10.78 16.85 -18.97
CA LYS A 63 12.22 16.69 -18.71
C LYS A 63 12.73 15.37 -19.28
N GLU A 64 13.99 15.36 -19.72
CA GLU A 64 14.66 14.12 -20.10
C GLU A 64 14.70 13.14 -18.93
N ILE A 65 14.43 11.86 -19.21
CA ILE A 65 14.46 10.79 -18.19
C ILE A 65 15.91 10.42 -17.90
N THR A 66 16.51 11.10 -16.93
CA THR A 66 17.81 10.75 -16.37
C THR A 66 17.66 10.26 -14.94
N ARG A 67 18.67 9.58 -14.41
CA ARG A 67 18.70 9.14 -13.02
C ARG A 67 18.56 10.33 -12.06
N GLU A 68 19.30 11.39 -12.33
CA GLU A 68 19.34 12.60 -11.49
C GLU A 68 17.98 13.29 -11.49
N ALA A 69 17.37 13.49 -12.67
CA ALA A 69 16.05 14.10 -12.78
C ALA A 69 14.96 13.25 -12.09
N PHE A 70 15.05 11.92 -12.20
CA PHE A 70 14.13 11.02 -11.53
C PHE A 70 14.27 11.09 -10.00
N LEU A 71 15.50 11.09 -9.46
CA LEU A 71 15.72 11.24 -8.01
C LEU A 71 15.19 12.58 -7.50
N GLU A 72 15.47 13.69 -8.21
CA GLU A 72 14.93 15.01 -7.87
C GLU A 72 13.39 14.99 -7.86
N ALA A 73 12.76 14.35 -8.84
CA ALA A 73 11.31 14.21 -8.92
C ALA A 73 10.73 13.39 -7.75
N MET A 74 11.42 12.33 -7.33
CA MET A 74 11.01 11.50 -6.18
C MET A 74 11.14 12.25 -4.86
N GLU A 75 12.19 13.07 -4.70
CA GLU A 75 12.47 13.82 -3.48
C GLU A 75 11.69 15.14 -3.38
N SER A 76 11.09 15.62 -4.48
CA SER A 76 10.44 16.93 -4.58
C SER A 76 9.22 17.11 -3.67
N ALA A 77 8.48 16.04 -3.39
CA ALA A 77 7.30 16.04 -2.53
C ALA A 77 6.92 14.62 -2.12
N PRO A 78 6.20 14.44 -1.01
CA PRO A 78 5.62 13.16 -0.63
C PRO A 78 4.73 12.59 -1.74
N ILE A 79 4.73 11.25 -1.87
CA ILE A 79 3.89 10.53 -2.81
C ILE A 79 2.71 9.97 -2.03
N ASN A 80 1.52 10.39 -2.43
CA ASN A 80 0.29 9.94 -1.79
C ASN A 80 -0.07 8.54 -2.30
N VAL A 81 0.10 7.54 -1.44
CA VAL A 81 -0.35 6.17 -1.67
C VAL A 81 -1.20 5.75 -0.47
N PRO A 82 -2.50 6.07 -0.48
CA PRO A 82 -3.38 5.92 0.69
C PRO A 82 -3.38 4.51 1.29
N ILE A 83 -3.25 3.49 0.46
CA ILE A 83 -3.24 2.09 0.90
C ILE A 83 -2.00 1.73 1.74
N SER A 84 -0.90 2.48 1.62
CA SER A 84 0.33 2.28 2.38
C SER A 84 0.64 3.38 3.38
N GLY A 85 -0.25 4.37 3.53
CA GLY A 85 -0.02 5.53 4.38
C GLY A 85 0.84 6.63 3.77
N GLY A 86 1.24 6.47 2.50
CA GLY A 86 2.10 7.42 1.79
C GLY A 86 3.57 7.01 1.77
N VAL A 87 4.34 7.70 0.93
CA VAL A 87 5.78 7.48 0.74
C VAL A 87 6.48 8.84 0.66
N ASN A 88 7.56 9.02 1.41
CA ASN A 88 8.32 10.26 1.44
C ASN A 88 9.82 9.98 1.32
N TYR A 89 10.44 10.53 0.28
CA TYR A 89 11.89 10.43 0.03
C TYR A 89 12.63 11.77 0.25
N ALA A 90 11.94 12.80 0.75
CA ALA A 90 12.57 14.09 0.99
C ALA A 90 13.77 13.98 1.94
N ASN A 91 14.69 14.94 1.85
CA ASN A 91 15.89 15.02 2.69
C ASN A 91 16.83 13.79 2.60
N GLY A 92 16.84 13.11 1.45
CA GLY A 92 17.72 11.97 1.23
C GLY A 92 17.33 10.70 1.96
N GLN A 93 16.08 10.59 2.41
CA GLN A 93 15.57 9.35 2.98
C GLN A 93 15.67 8.20 1.98
N ARG A 94 16.04 7.01 2.47
CA ARG A 94 16.16 5.79 1.66
C ARG A 94 15.02 4.81 1.90
N ILE A 95 14.30 4.97 3.01
CA ILE A 95 13.09 4.21 3.34
C ILE A 95 11.92 5.17 3.15
N GLY A 96 11.14 4.92 2.09
CA GLY A 96 10.05 5.83 1.73
C GLY A 96 8.79 5.65 2.55
N LEU A 97 8.58 4.49 3.17
CA LEU A 97 7.37 4.20 3.95
C LEU A 97 7.31 5.12 5.18
N ASP A 98 6.21 5.84 5.32
CA ASP A 98 6.00 6.84 6.38
C ASP A 98 4.86 6.46 7.35
N GLY A 99 4.42 5.22 7.33
CA GLY A 99 3.36 4.79 8.22
C GLY A 99 3.25 3.29 8.40
N MET A 100 2.66 2.89 9.52
CA MET A 100 2.26 1.50 9.77
C MET A 100 0.94 1.43 10.53
N SER A 101 0.30 0.28 10.41
CA SER A 101 -0.88 -0.07 11.19
C SER A 101 -0.66 -1.38 11.91
N PHE A 102 -1.35 -1.59 13.01
CA PHE A 102 -1.30 -2.84 13.76
C PHE A 102 -2.61 -3.58 13.59
N VAL A 103 -2.51 -4.82 13.16
CA VAL A 103 -3.67 -5.70 12.97
C VAL A 103 -3.60 -6.89 13.90
N LYS A 104 -4.75 -7.33 14.41
CA LYS A 104 -4.89 -8.56 15.18
C LYS A 104 -5.64 -9.60 14.34
N TYR A 105 -5.09 -10.80 14.29
CA TYR A 105 -5.81 -11.92 13.72
C TYR A 105 -6.86 -12.43 14.71
N VAL A 106 -8.11 -12.47 14.27
CA VAL A 106 -9.24 -13.03 15.06
C VAL A 106 -9.63 -14.37 14.45
N ARG A 107 -9.50 -15.42 15.26
CA ARG A 107 -9.91 -16.77 14.86
C ARG A 107 -11.42 -16.85 14.70
N PRO A 108 -11.92 -17.70 13.79
CA PRO A 108 -13.34 -17.98 13.73
C PRO A 108 -13.83 -18.56 15.07
N THR A 109 -15.00 -18.16 15.49
CA THR A 109 -15.63 -18.65 16.73
C THR A 109 -16.39 -19.96 16.55
N GLU A 110 -16.65 -20.37 15.31
CA GLU A 110 -17.35 -21.62 15.00
C GLU A 110 -16.45 -22.83 15.26
N ALA A 111 -16.99 -23.80 16.00
CA ALA A 111 -16.28 -25.04 16.27
C ALA A 111 -15.99 -25.80 14.96
N GLY A 112 -14.74 -26.12 14.71
CA GLY A 112 -14.30 -26.82 13.51
C GLY A 112 -14.01 -25.93 12.28
N ALA A 113 -14.17 -24.62 12.38
CA ALA A 113 -13.79 -23.72 11.31
C ALA A 113 -12.27 -23.75 11.07
N ALA A 114 -11.86 -23.74 9.81
CA ALA A 114 -10.43 -23.69 9.45
C ALA A 114 -9.80 -22.37 9.91
N ALA A 115 -8.56 -22.40 10.40
CA ALA A 115 -7.84 -21.19 10.80
C ALA A 115 -7.74 -20.16 9.65
N SER A 116 -7.75 -20.61 8.40
CA SER A 116 -7.74 -19.75 7.21
C SER A 116 -9.01 -18.90 7.03
N THR A 117 -10.09 -19.19 7.75
CA THR A 117 -11.34 -18.42 7.68
C THR A 117 -11.43 -17.31 8.73
N GLY A 118 -10.39 -17.10 9.52
CA GLY A 118 -10.31 -15.96 10.42
C GLY A 118 -10.12 -14.63 9.67
N THR A 119 -10.25 -13.53 10.39
CA THR A 119 -10.14 -12.18 9.83
C THR A 119 -9.07 -11.36 10.55
N PHE A 120 -8.48 -10.38 9.84
CA PHE A 120 -7.63 -9.38 10.44
C PHE A 120 -8.47 -8.16 10.81
N VAL A 121 -8.31 -7.68 12.02
CA VAL A 121 -9.00 -6.49 12.55
C VAL A 121 -7.94 -5.46 12.91
N ASN A 122 -8.13 -4.23 12.50
CA ASN A 122 -7.26 -3.13 12.92
C ASN A 122 -7.36 -2.93 14.43
N VAL A 123 -6.22 -2.94 15.10
CA VAL A 123 -6.10 -2.58 16.53
C VAL A 123 -5.68 -1.13 16.67
N ILE A 124 -4.74 -0.71 15.84
CA ILE A 124 -4.28 0.66 15.72
C ILE A 124 -4.32 1.00 14.23
N GLY A 125 -5.00 2.09 13.87
CA GLY A 125 -5.05 2.60 12.50
C GLY A 125 -3.68 3.01 11.98
N MET A 126 -3.62 3.46 10.75
CA MET A 126 -2.38 3.95 10.15
C MET A 126 -1.85 5.15 10.94
N GLN A 127 -0.63 5.04 11.46
CA GLN A 127 0.11 6.10 12.13
C GLN A 127 1.43 6.35 11.42
N SER A 128 1.91 7.59 11.43
CA SER A 128 3.27 7.88 10.95
C SER A 128 4.32 7.29 11.90
N ILE A 129 5.51 7.05 11.38
CA ILE A 129 6.63 6.57 12.20
C ILE A 129 6.93 7.57 13.32
N ASP A 130 6.87 8.87 13.03
CA ASP A 130 7.11 9.92 14.02
C ASP A 130 6.06 9.92 15.14
N GLN A 131 4.80 9.67 14.83
CA GLN A 131 3.76 9.50 15.85
C GLN A 131 4.04 8.32 16.77
N ILE A 132 4.40 7.18 16.19
CA ILE A 132 4.71 5.96 16.96
C ILE A 132 5.93 6.20 17.87
N LEU A 133 6.98 6.82 17.34
CA LEU A 133 8.19 7.13 18.13
C LEU A 133 7.92 8.16 19.23
N GLY A 134 7.05 9.14 18.97
CA GLY A 134 6.62 10.12 19.99
C GLY A 134 5.89 9.44 21.15
N GLU A 135 4.94 8.58 20.87
CA GLU A 135 4.18 7.85 21.89
C GLU A 135 5.06 6.90 22.73
N LEU A 136 6.12 6.33 22.14
CA LEU A 136 7.08 5.49 22.85
C LEU A 136 8.03 6.31 23.74
N GLY A 137 8.38 7.54 23.32
CA GLY A 137 9.24 8.43 24.11
C GLY A 137 8.54 9.05 25.32
N ASP A 138 7.22 9.18 25.27
CA ASP A 138 6.41 9.71 26.39
C ASP A 138 6.04 8.61 27.42
N ALA A 139 6.41 7.35 27.17
CA ALA A 139 6.14 6.21 28.05
C ALA A 139 7.25 5.92 29.09
N GLU A 140 8.32 6.71 29.16
CA GLU A 140 9.36 6.69 30.19
C GLU A 140 9.07 7.72 31.30
#